data_0551c98dd0e07676b94883283fc79b01
#
_entry.id   0551c98dd0e07676b94883283fc79b01
#
_cell.length_a   1.000
_cell.length_b   1.000
_cell.length_c   1.000
_cell.angle_alpha   90.00
_cell.angle_beta   90.00
_cell.angle_gamma   90.00
#
_symmetry.space_group_name_H-M   'P 1'
#
loop_
_entity.id
_entity.type
_entity.pdbx_description
1 polymer ?
#
loop_
_entity_poly.entity_id
_entity_poly.type
_entity_poly.pdbx_seq_one_letter_code
_entity_poly.pdbx_strand_id
1 'polypeptide(L)' 'MLAMHHLAYALVWFHFIRHDHLQYYYLDTYPNKKICLVERDKAKILVTSNDMVIECIKLDGID' A
#
# COMPACT_ATOMS: atom_id res chain seq x y z
N MET A 1 24.70 -3.72 -13.98
CA MET A 1 24.08 -3.92 -13.92
C MET A 1 23.07 -3.51 -14.32
N LEU A 2 22.51 -3.71 -14.44
CA LEU A 2 21.58 -3.37 -14.82
C LEU A 2 20.80 -2.59 -14.15
N ALA A 3 20.73 -1.58 -14.23
CA ALA A 3 19.90 -0.78 -13.49
C ALA A 3 18.54 -1.04 -13.89
N MET A 4 17.92 -1.64 -13.05
CA MET A 4 16.59 -1.98 -13.36
C MET A 4 15.69 -1.02 -12.68
N HIS A 5 14.81 -0.46 -13.43
CA HIS A 5 13.75 0.30 -12.83
C HIS A 5 12.69 -0.66 -12.40
N HIS A 6 12.70 -0.96 -11.15
CA HIS A 6 11.65 -1.79 -10.61
C HIS A 6 10.57 -0.89 -10.10
N LEU A 7 9.52 -0.77 -10.86
CA LEU A 7 8.33 -0.13 -10.34
C LEU A 7 7.67 -1.13 -9.43
N ALA A 8 7.45 -0.72 -8.23
CA ALA A 8 6.79 -1.56 -7.26
C ALA A 8 5.69 -0.77 -6.59
N TYR A 9 4.73 -1.50 -6.05
CA TYR A 9 3.62 -0.89 -5.34
C TYR A 9 3.52 -1.52 -3.99
N ALA A 10 3.49 -0.69 -2.96
CA ALA A 10 3.33 -1.14 -1.59
C ALA A 10 1.86 -1.11 -1.22
N LEU A 11 1.40 -2.17 -0.60
CA LEU A 11 0.06 -2.21 -0.05
C LEU A 11 0.17 -1.82 1.41
N VAL A 12 -0.48 -0.70 1.77
CA VAL A 12 -0.33 -0.12 3.09
C VAL A 12 -1.70 0.12 3.69
N TRP A 13 -1.84 -0.29 4.94
CA TRP A 13 -3.05 -0.08 5.72
C TRP A 13 -2.82 1.14 6.61
N PHE A 14 -3.75 2.09 6.55
CA PHE A 14 -3.68 3.32 7.33
C PHE A 14 -4.83 3.39 8.29
N HIS A 15 -4.55 3.86 9.49
CA HIS A 15 -5.56 4.09 10.50
C HIS A 15 -5.42 5.51 11.03
N PHE A 16 -6.40 6.33 10.76
CA PHE A 16 -6.41 7.72 11.20
C PHE A 16 -7.06 7.79 12.57
N ILE A 17 -6.24 7.72 13.61
CA ILE A 17 -6.76 7.65 14.97
C ILE A 17 -7.30 9.00 15.40
N ARG A 18 -6.60 10.06 15.03
CA ARG A 18 -7.01 11.42 15.28
C ARG A 18 -6.56 12.26 14.12
N HIS A 19 -7.05 13.49 14.06
CA HIS A 19 -6.66 14.34 12.94
C HIS A 19 -5.15 14.61 12.88
N ASP A 20 -4.43 14.43 13.98
CA ASP A 20 -2.99 14.62 13.99
C ASP A 20 -2.24 13.35 14.34
N HIS A 21 -2.89 12.19 14.25
CA HIS A 21 -2.25 10.93 14.62
C HIS A 21 -2.64 9.85 13.63
N LEU A 22 -1.64 9.32 12.98
CA LEU A 22 -1.81 8.30 11.95
C LEU A 22 -0.95 7.10 12.27
N GLN A 23 -1.55 5.93 12.18
CA GLN A 23 -0.81 4.68 12.22
C GLN A 23 -0.86 4.04 10.84
N TYR A 24 0.16 3.27 10.51
CA TYR A 24 0.14 2.55 9.26
C TYR A 24 0.88 1.23 9.41
N TYR A 25 0.49 0.27 8.57
CA TYR A 25 1.17 -1.00 8.46
C TYR A 25 1.44 -1.28 7.01
N TYR A 26 2.67 -1.62 6.73
CA TYR A 26 3.08 -2.07 5.41
C TYR A 26 2.72 -3.54 5.31
N LEU A 27 1.83 -3.87 4.39
CA LEU A 27 1.34 -5.23 4.27
C LEU A 27 2.17 -6.07 3.32
N ASP A 28 2.47 -5.52 2.14
CA ASP A 28 3.26 -6.27 1.16
C ASP A 28 3.64 -5.37 0.01
N THR A 29 4.50 -5.87 -0.88
CA THR A 29 4.91 -5.16 -2.08
C THR A 29 4.64 -6.03 -3.28
N TYR A 30 4.19 -5.41 -4.35
CA TYR A 30 3.84 -6.12 -5.57
C TYR A 30 4.53 -5.47 -6.76
N PRO A 31 4.80 -6.26 -7.82
CA PRO A 31 5.58 -5.75 -8.94
C PRO A 31 4.84 -4.74 -9.82
N ASN A 32 3.52 -4.75 -9.80
CA ASN A 32 2.78 -3.79 -10.61
C ASN A 32 1.48 -3.42 -9.92
N LYS A 33 0.89 -2.34 -10.44
CA LYS A 33 -0.31 -1.77 -9.83
C LYS A 33 -1.49 -2.73 -9.90
N LYS A 34 -1.62 -3.45 -11.00
CA LYS A 34 -2.77 -4.33 -11.20
C LYS A 34 -2.83 -5.39 -10.12
N ILE A 35 -1.69 -6.01 -9.84
CA ILE A 35 -1.63 -7.03 -8.81
C ILE A 35 -1.90 -6.42 -7.45
N CYS A 36 -1.33 -5.25 -7.19
CA CYS A 36 -1.55 -4.57 -5.92
C CYS A 36 -3.04 -4.27 -5.70
N LEU A 37 -3.73 -3.83 -6.75
CA LEU A 37 -5.14 -3.50 -6.62
C LEU A 37 -5.99 -4.74 -6.35
N VAL A 38 -5.64 -5.86 -6.94
CA VAL A 38 -6.35 -7.12 -6.67
C VAL A 38 -6.15 -7.50 -5.20
N GLU A 39 -4.91 -7.40 -4.72
CA GLU A 39 -4.63 -7.74 -3.33
C GLU A 39 -5.26 -6.72 -2.37
N ARG A 40 -5.34 -5.46 -2.79
CA ARG A 40 -6.02 -4.46 -1.98
C ARG A 40 -7.49 -4.84 -1.77
N ASP A 41 -8.14 -5.30 -2.83
CA ASP A 41 -9.54 -5.70 -2.71
C ASP A 41 -9.72 -6.85 -1.73
N LYS A 42 -8.77 -7.78 -1.73
CA LYS A 42 -8.82 -8.88 -0.77
C LYS A 42 -8.59 -8.39 0.65
N ALA A 43 -7.72 -7.41 0.80
CA ALA A 43 -7.35 -6.90 2.12
C ALA A 43 -8.41 -5.97 2.70
N LYS A 44 -9.42 -5.62 1.94
CA LYS A 44 -10.46 -4.71 2.42
C LYS A 44 -11.21 -5.21 3.63
N ILE A 45 -11.15 -6.51 3.90
CA ILE A 45 -11.79 -7.01 5.09
C ILE A 45 -11.12 -6.47 6.38
N LEU A 46 -9.92 -5.94 6.24
CA LEU A 46 -9.22 -5.33 7.36
C LEU A 46 -9.72 -3.91 7.64
N VAL A 47 -10.51 -3.36 6.75
CA VAL A 47 -11.07 -2.03 6.92
C VAL A 47 -12.40 -2.19 7.61
N THR A 48 -12.42 -1.91 8.90
CA THR A 48 -13.60 -2.14 9.72
C THR A 48 -14.29 -0.86 10.15
N SER A 49 -13.76 0.30 9.76
CA SER A 49 -14.38 1.57 10.12
C SER A 49 -13.95 2.64 9.12
N ASN A 50 -14.59 3.81 9.21
CA ASN A 50 -14.34 4.91 8.29
C ASN A 50 -12.96 5.53 8.43
N ASP A 51 -12.30 5.31 9.54
CA ASP A 51 -10.99 5.89 9.78
C ASP A 51 -9.85 4.97 9.35
N MET A 52 -10.17 3.94 8.60
CA MET A 52 -9.18 3.02 8.06
C MET A 52 -9.25 3.00 6.55
N VAL A 53 -8.10 2.88 5.91
CA VAL A 53 -8.04 2.81 4.46
C VAL A 53 -6.83 2.00 4.05
N ILE A 54 -6.95 1.30 2.93
CA ILE A 54 -5.84 0.55 2.36
C ILE A 54 -5.55 1.13 0.99
N GLU A 55 -4.29 1.42 0.74
CA GLU A 55 -3.87 2.04 -0.51
C GLU A 55 -2.69 1.32 -1.13
N CYS A 56 -2.67 1.35 -2.45
CA CYS A 56 -1.51 0.93 -3.21
C CYS A 56 -0.67 2.16 -3.50
N ILE A 57 0.53 2.19 -2.94
CA ILE A 57 1.40 3.33 -3.06
C ILE A 57 2.54 2.99 -4.00
N LYS A 58 2.69 3.80 -5.01
CA LYS A 58 3.76 3.60 -5.98
C LYS A 58 5.10 3.90 -5.33
N LEU A 59 6.01 2.96 -5.46
CA LEU A 59 7.37 3.12 -5.01
C LEU A 59 8.24 3.34 -6.22
N ASP A 60 8.94 4.46 -6.23
CA ASP A 60 9.86 4.72 -7.33
C ASP A 60 11.12 3.93 -7.12
N GLY A 61 11.53 3.23 -8.17
CA GLY A 61 12.79 2.55 -8.10
C GLY A 61 13.91 3.56 -8.04
N ILE A 62 14.93 3.21 -7.35
CA ILE A 62 16.13 4.04 -7.29
C ILE A 62 17.16 3.40 -8.13
N ASP A 63 17.69 4.14 -9.01
CA ASP A 63 18.65 3.58 -9.93
C ASP A 63 20.05 3.75 -9.47
#